data_25103a90480b2a07c8fa18c7958fbee7
#
_entry.id   25103a90480b2a07c8fa18c7958fbee7
#
_cell.length_a   1.000
_cell.length_b   1.000
_cell.length_c   1.000
_cell.angle_alpha   90.00
_cell.angle_beta   90.00
_cell.angle_gamma   90.00
#
_symmetry.space_group_name_H-M   'P 1'
#
loop_
_entity.id
_entity.type
_entity.pdbx_description
1 polymer ?
#
loop_
_entity_poly.entity_id
_entity_poly.type
_entity_poly.pdbx_seq_one_letter_code
_entity_poly.pdbx_strand_id
1 'polypeptide(L)'
;MFNKTSKPQNRIDSLIGATTRIEGNVFFSGGLRVDGMIRGNVAGVDDQPNTLVVSSEARIDGEVLAAHIVVNGTINGPVHATETLELQAGSRVKGDVYYKSIEIHQGAVVEGRLVHHPAEMKGVELKLASGG
;
A
#
# COMPACT_ATOMS: atom_id res chain seq x y z
N MET A 1 23.09 9.87 12.71
CA MET A 1 22.63 9.79 12.53
C MET A 1 22.03 10.09 11.94
N PHE A 2 21.94 10.23 11.73
CA PHE A 2 21.34 10.30 11.31
C PHE A 2 20.59 10.41 10.65
N ASN A 3 20.15 10.40 10.25
CA ASN A 3 19.38 10.36 9.68
C ASN A 3 18.58 10.27 9.31
N LYS A 4 18.13 10.30 9.34
CA LYS A 4 17.29 10.08 9.30
C LYS A 4 16.44 10.29 8.82
N THR A 5 16.23 10.12 8.63
CA THR A 5 15.36 10.43 8.32
C THR A 5 14.17 10.92 7.91
N SER A 6 13.88 11.60 7.50
CA SER A 6 12.67 12.28 7.10
C SER A 6 12.10 11.82 5.80
N LYS A 7 12.75 11.01 5.09
CA LYS A 7 12.28 10.48 3.82
C LYS A 7 11.46 9.24 4.04
N PRO A 8 10.61 8.89 3.08
CA PRO A 8 9.96 7.60 3.17
C PRO A 8 10.99 6.50 3.29
N GLN A 9 10.64 5.49 4.01
CA GLN A 9 11.52 4.38 4.23
C GLN A 9 11.65 3.59 2.94
N ASN A 10 12.86 3.55 2.39
CA ASN A 10 13.11 2.77 1.19
C ASN A 10 13.72 1.43 1.48
N ARG A 11 14.06 1.21 2.73
CA ARG A 11 14.71 -0.02 3.11
C ARG A 11 13.72 -1.14 3.18
N ILE A 12 14.11 -2.29 2.66
CA ILE A 12 13.28 -3.48 2.73
C ILE A 12 13.77 -4.31 3.89
N ASP A 13 12.91 -4.52 4.85
CA ASP A 13 13.24 -5.31 6.03
C ASP A 13 12.81 -6.75 5.88
N SER A 14 11.77 -6.99 5.09
CA SER A 14 11.22 -8.33 4.93
C SER A 14 10.87 -8.57 3.48
N LEU A 15 10.97 -9.82 3.07
CA LEU A 15 10.69 -10.20 1.69
C LEU A 15 9.87 -11.46 1.68
N ILE A 16 8.77 -11.43 0.94
CA ILE A 16 7.99 -12.63 0.67
C ILE A 16 8.33 -13.03 -0.75
N GLY A 17 9.11 -14.07 -0.89
CA GLY A 17 9.69 -14.45 -2.16
C GLY A 17 8.68 -15.00 -3.15
N ALA A 18 9.11 -15.11 -4.40
CA ALA A 18 8.22 -15.43 -5.52
C ALA A 18 7.58 -16.80 -5.40
N THR A 19 8.20 -17.72 -4.71
CA THR A 19 7.65 -19.06 -4.57
C THR A 19 6.89 -19.25 -3.26
N THR A 20 6.69 -18.18 -2.51
CA THR A 20 6.02 -18.27 -1.22
C THR A 20 4.56 -17.86 -1.38
N ARG A 21 3.69 -18.62 -0.75
CA ARG A 21 2.29 -18.30 -0.70
C ARG A 21 1.85 -18.28 0.75
N ILE A 22 1.20 -17.19 1.12
CA ILE A 22 0.70 -17.02 2.47
C ILE A 22 -0.82 -17.02 2.41
N GLU A 23 -1.44 -17.80 3.27
CA GLU A 23 -2.88 -17.80 3.40
C GLU A 23 -3.20 -17.28 4.78
N GLY A 24 -3.70 -16.06 4.84
CA GLY A 24 -3.94 -15.37 6.08
C GLY A 24 -3.47 -13.94 5.99
N ASN A 25 -3.68 -13.21 7.06
CA ASN A 25 -3.33 -11.79 7.08
C ASN A 25 -1.87 -11.61 7.43
N VAL A 26 -1.30 -10.55 6.92
CA VAL A 26 0.10 -10.22 7.16
C VAL A 26 0.16 -8.83 7.76
N PHE A 27 0.85 -8.71 8.88
CA PHE A 27 1.08 -7.43 9.53
C PHE A 27 2.58 -7.18 9.52
N PHE A 28 2.96 -5.97 9.15
CA PHE A 28 4.39 -5.68 9.03
C PHE A 28 4.69 -4.27 9.51
N SER A 29 5.95 -4.03 9.82
CA SER A 29 6.45 -2.69 10.07
C SER A 29 7.71 -2.52 9.23
N GLY A 30 8.11 -1.26 9.01
CA GLY A 30 9.26 -1.01 8.16
C GLY A 30 8.92 -1.23 6.71
N GLY A 31 9.79 -1.89 6.00
CA GLY A 31 9.62 -2.14 4.57
C GLY A 31 9.34 -3.60 4.29
N LEU A 32 8.28 -3.87 3.54
CA LEU A 32 7.94 -5.24 3.11
C LEU A 32 7.87 -5.27 1.61
N ARG A 33 8.58 -6.21 1.02
CA ARG A 33 8.49 -6.45 -0.41
C ARG A 33 7.83 -7.79 -0.66
N VAL A 34 6.86 -7.82 -1.55
CA VAL A 34 6.12 -9.02 -1.88
C VAL A 34 6.40 -9.38 -3.33
N ASP A 35 6.99 -10.54 -3.54
CA ASP A 35 7.17 -11.11 -4.87
C ASP A 35 6.27 -12.32 -5.08
N GLY A 36 5.70 -12.83 -4.01
CA GLY A 36 4.88 -14.04 -4.08
C GLY A 36 3.40 -13.72 -3.96
N MET A 37 2.68 -14.62 -3.33
CA MET A 37 1.22 -14.51 -3.26
C MET A 37 0.75 -14.45 -1.82
N ILE A 38 -0.20 -13.55 -1.57
CA ILE A 38 -0.84 -13.45 -0.25
C ILE A 38 -2.33 -13.51 -0.47
N ARG A 39 -2.99 -14.42 0.22
CA ARG A 39 -4.44 -14.49 0.24
C ARG A 39 -4.89 -14.07 1.62
N GLY A 40 -5.12 -12.79 1.76
CA GLY A 40 -5.47 -12.19 3.02
C GLY A 40 -5.14 -10.72 2.97
N ASN A 41 -5.34 -10.05 4.07
CA ASN A 41 -5.10 -8.61 4.15
C ASN A 41 -3.65 -8.34 4.53
N VAL A 42 -3.12 -7.21 4.07
CA VAL A 42 -1.75 -6.82 4.35
C VAL A 42 -1.80 -5.44 4.96
N ALA A 43 -1.25 -5.29 6.15
CA ALA A 43 -1.35 -4.03 6.86
C ALA A 43 -0.03 -3.66 7.52
N GLY A 44 0.38 -2.42 7.30
CA GLY A 44 1.47 -1.84 8.06
C GLY A 44 0.96 -1.41 9.42
N VAL A 45 1.69 -1.73 10.48
CA VAL A 45 1.15 -1.61 11.83
C VAL A 45 2.04 -0.77 12.71
N ASP A 46 2.64 0.16 12.38
CA ASP A 46 3.58 0.88 13.21
C ASP A 46 3.25 2.36 13.21
N ASP A 47 3.70 3.06 14.22
CA ASP A 47 3.60 4.51 14.22
C ASP A 47 4.54 5.11 13.20
N GLN A 48 5.59 4.40 12.85
CA GLN A 48 6.53 4.86 11.87
C GLN A 48 5.98 4.65 10.48
N PRO A 49 6.33 5.50 9.54
CA PRO A 49 5.92 5.26 8.17
C PRO A 49 6.43 3.92 7.69
N ASN A 50 5.57 3.17 7.08
CA ASN A 50 5.92 1.87 6.54
C ASN A 50 5.78 1.90 5.03
N THR A 51 6.42 0.96 4.36
CA THR A 51 6.45 0.92 2.91
C THR A 51 6.18 -0.50 2.45
N LEU A 52 5.25 -0.61 1.52
CA LEU A 52 4.94 -1.89 0.91
C LEU A 52 5.27 -1.81 -0.57
N VAL A 53 6.03 -2.78 -1.05
CA VAL A 53 6.37 -2.89 -2.46
C VAL A 53 5.78 -4.19 -2.99
N VAL A 54 4.90 -4.07 -3.98
CA VAL A 54 4.25 -5.23 -4.60
C VAL A 54 4.88 -5.36 -5.99
N SER A 55 5.74 -6.34 -6.17
CA SER A 55 6.50 -6.46 -7.39
C SER A 55 5.66 -7.06 -8.51
N SER A 56 6.23 -7.10 -9.71
CA SER A 56 5.46 -7.46 -10.90
C SER A 56 4.92 -8.88 -10.86
N GLU A 57 5.54 -9.76 -10.10
CA GLU A 57 5.06 -11.14 -10.01
C GLU A 57 4.15 -11.37 -8.84
N ALA A 58 3.96 -10.37 -8.02
CA ALA A 58 3.20 -10.54 -6.79
C ALA A 58 1.71 -10.44 -7.02
N ARG A 59 0.98 -11.09 -6.13
CA ARG A 59 -0.47 -11.01 -6.15
C ARG A 59 -0.97 -11.01 -4.70
N ILE A 60 -1.82 -10.05 -4.41
CA ILE A 60 -2.43 -9.96 -3.09
C ILE A 60 -3.94 -9.99 -3.28
N ASP A 61 -4.58 -10.98 -2.69
CA ASP A 61 -6.03 -11.08 -2.70
C ASP A 61 -6.52 -10.65 -1.33
N GLY A 62 -6.81 -9.37 -1.18
CA GLY A 62 -7.25 -8.83 0.08
C GLY A 62 -7.01 -7.35 0.13
N GLU A 63 -7.31 -6.77 1.26
CA GLU A 63 -7.19 -5.34 1.46
C GLU A 63 -5.76 -4.99 1.87
N VAL A 64 -5.27 -3.87 1.38
CA VAL A 64 -3.89 -3.43 1.62
C VAL A 64 -3.93 -2.08 2.30
N LEU A 65 -3.20 -1.95 3.39
CA LEU A 65 -3.10 -0.70 4.13
C LEU A 65 -1.65 -0.45 4.51
N ALA A 66 -1.10 0.67 4.09
CA ALA A 66 0.26 1.06 4.46
C ALA A 66 0.42 2.54 4.21
N ALA A 67 1.50 3.11 4.73
CA ALA A 67 1.75 4.53 4.53
C ALA A 67 2.20 4.79 3.10
N HIS A 68 3.18 4.05 2.64
CA HIS A 68 3.71 4.21 1.29
C HIS A 68 3.59 2.89 0.56
N ILE A 69 2.95 2.93 -0.60
CA ILE A 69 2.70 1.70 -1.36
C ILE A 69 3.17 1.90 -2.79
N VAL A 70 3.98 0.96 -3.26
CA VAL A 70 4.44 0.94 -4.65
C VAL A 70 3.93 -0.37 -5.25
N VAL A 71 3.17 -0.28 -6.32
CA VAL A 71 2.55 -1.46 -6.92
C VAL A 71 3.01 -1.63 -8.35
N ASN A 72 3.51 -2.81 -8.66
CA ASN A 72 3.80 -3.20 -10.03
C ASN A 72 3.18 -4.57 -10.32
N GLY A 73 2.46 -5.12 -9.38
CA GLY A 73 1.80 -6.41 -9.52
C GLY A 73 0.30 -6.27 -9.41
N THR A 74 -0.35 -7.29 -8.89
CA THR A 74 -1.80 -7.37 -8.83
C THR A 74 -2.29 -7.31 -7.40
N ILE A 75 -3.29 -6.46 -7.16
CA ILE A 75 -3.97 -6.42 -5.88
C ILE A 75 -5.47 -6.53 -6.15
N ASN A 76 -6.09 -7.54 -5.57
CA ASN A 76 -7.53 -7.74 -5.68
C ASN A 76 -8.15 -7.38 -4.36
N GLY A 77 -8.46 -6.11 -4.20
CA GLY A 77 -9.05 -5.59 -2.98
C GLY A 77 -8.75 -4.12 -2.85
N PRO A 78 -9.36 -3.48 -1.86
CA PRO A 78 -9.13 -2.04 -1.67
C PRO A 78 -7.70 -1.76 -1.23
N VAL A 79 -7.21 -0.61 -1.64
CA VAL A 79 -5.85 -0.18 -1.31
C VAL A 79 -5.94 1.14 -0.58
N HIS A 80 -5.35 1.20 0.61
CA HIS A 80 -5.35 2.42 1.42
C HIS A 80 -3.91 2.84 1.66
N ALA A 81 -3.48 3.88 0.97
CA ALA A 81 -2.16 4.46 1.19
C ALA A 81 -2.36 5.73 1.98
N THR A 82 -1.89 5.74 3.22
CA THR A 82 -2.12 6.92 4.05
C THR A 82 -1.21 8.07 3.68
N GLU A 83 -0.16 7.81 2.94
CA GLU A 83 0.73 8.87 2.49
C GLU A 83 0.84 8.87 0.98
N THR A 84 1.56 7.95 0.40
CA THR A 84 1.79 7.97 -1.04
C THR A 84 1.48 6.62 -1.66
N LEU A 85 1.01 6.69 -2.89
CA LEU A 85 0.74 5.50 -3.68
C LEU A 85 1.35 5.70 -5.04
N GLU A 86 2.12 4.72 -5.47
CA GLU A 86 2.70 4.75 -6.81
C GLU A 86 2.24 3.49 -7.53
N LEU A 87 1.55 3.69 -8.66
CA LEU A 87 1.10 2.59 -9.49
C LEU A 87 1.97 2.56 -10.74
N GLN A 88 2.84 1.56 -10.81
CA GLN A 88 3.75 1.45 -11.92
C GLN A 88 3.07 0.77 -13.10
N ALA A 89 3.77 0.73 -14.22
CA ALA A 89 3.15 0.34 -15.49
C ALA A 89 2.51 -1.04 -15.46
N GLY A 90 3.05 -1.95 -14.68
CA GLY A 90 2.51 -3.31 -14.64
C GLY A 90 1.43 -3.53 -13.60
N SER A 91 1.01 -2.48 -12.90
CA SER A 91 0.08 -2.67 -11.80
C SER A 91 -1.34 -2.91 -12.28
N ARG A 92 -2.05 -3.75 -11.51
CA ARG A 92 -3.47 -4.00 -11.71
C ARG A 92 -4.12 -4.03 -10.35
N VAL A 93 -5.06 -3.13 -10.13
CA VAL A 93 -5.77 -3.06 -8.87
C VAL A 93 -7.25 -3.20 -9.14
N LYS A 94 -7.88 -4.18 -8.50
CA LYS A 94 -9.32 -4.35 -8.58
C LYS A 94 -9.91 -4.00 -7.23
N GLY A 95 -10.41 -2.79 -7.11
CA GLY A 95 -10.96 -2.29 -5.88
C GLY A 95 -10.76 -0.81 -5.81
N ASP A 96 -11.34 -0.20 -4.80
CA ASP A 96 -11.21 1.23 -4.62
C ASP A 96 -9.84 1.56 -4.05
N VAL A 97 -9.32 2.70 -4.44
CA VAL A 97 -7.97 3.12 -4.09
C VAL A 97 -8.06 4.44 -3.36
N TYR A 98 -7.53 4.45 -2.14
CA TYR A 98 -7.57 5.63 -1.28
C TYR A 98 -6.14 6.10 -1.07
N TYR A 99 -5.92 7.40 -1.22
CA TYR A 99 -4.55 7.94 -1.17
C TYR A 99 -4.55 9.38 -0.73
N LYS A 100 -3.41 9.80 -0.22
CA LYS A 100 -3.16 11.21 0.01
C LYS A 100 -2.46 11.81 -1.18
N SER A 101 -1.51 11.10 -1.74
CA SER A 101 -0.74 11.51 -2.89
C SER A 101 -0.58 10.31 -3.80
N ILE A 102 -0.75 10.48 -5.11
CA ILE A 102 -0.70 9.35 -6.02
C ILE A 102 0.11 9.71 -7.27
N GLU A 103 0.83 8.71 -7.75
CA GLU A 103 1.53 8.78 -9.02
C GLU A 103 1.12 7.57 -9.81
N ILE A 104 0.60 7.78 -11.01
CA ILE A 104 0.15 6.69 -11.86
C ILE A 104 0.97 6.71 -13.14
N HIS A 105 1.64 5.60 -13.42
CA HIS A 105 2.42 5.49 -14.64
C HIS A 105 1.55 4.94 -15.74
N GLN A 106 1.88 5.30 -16.95
CA GLN A 106 1.15 4.81 -18.12
C GLN A 106 1.22 3.29 -18.14
N GLY A 107 0.07 2.66 -18.34
CA GLY A 107 -0.02 1.21 -18.32
C GLY A 107 -0.68 0.65 -17.09
N ALA A 108 -0.74 1.42 -16.01
CA ALA A 108 -1.38 0.96 -14.79
C ALA A 108 -2.89 0.85 -15.01
N VAL A 109 -3.50 -0.14 -14.36
CA VAL A 109 -4.94 -0.40 -14.51
C VAL A 109 -5.57 -0.41 -13.13
N VAL A 110 -6.63 0.38 -12.96
CA VAL A 110 -7.41 0.39 -11.74
C VAL A 110 -8.86 0.16 -12.12
N GLU A 111 -9.45 -0.87 -11.53
CA GLU A 111 -10.87 -1.16 -11.72
C GLU A 111 -11.55 -0.86 -10.40
N GLY A 112 -11.90 0.39 -10.23
CA GLY A 112 -12.51 0.89 -9.01
C GLY A 112 -12.36 2.38 -8.99
N ARG A 113 -12.66 2.98 -7.86
CA ARG A 113 -12.62 4.43 -7.73
C ARG A 113 -11.29 4.88 -7.15
N LEU A 114 -10.87 6.05 -7.56
CA LEU A 114 -9.72 6.73 -6.99
C LEU A 114 -10.27 7.77 -6.03
N VAL A 115 -9.95 7.60 -4.76
CA VAL A 115 -10.50 8.45 -3.72
C VAL A 115 -9.36 9.17 -3.03
N HIS A 116 -9.32 10.47 -3.17
CA HIS A 116 -8.27 11.28 -2.59
C HIS A 116 -8.65 11.68 -1.17
N HIS A 117 -7.74 11.44 -0.25
CA HIS A 117 -7.87 11.88 1.12
C HIS A 117 -6.86 12.98 1.35
N PRO A 118 -7.29 14.11 1.87
CA PRO A 118 -6.33 15.17 2.19
C PRO A 118 -5.46 14.74 3.37
N ALA A 119 -4.45 15.52 3.63
CA ALA A 119 -3.56 15.27 4.75
C ALA A 119 -4.39 15.10 6.02
N GLU A 120 -3.86 14.38 6.96
CA GLU A 120 -4.54 14.21 8.23
C GLU A 120 -5.81 13.44 8.12
N MET A 121 -5.74 12.37 7.44
CA MET A 121 -6.90 11.53 7.27
C MET A 121 -7.62 11.25 8.57
N LYS A 122 -6.88 11.02 9.62
CA LYS A 122 -7.48 10.71 10.91
C LYS A 122 -8.29 11.87 11.43
N GLY A 123 -7.73 13.07 11.35
CA GLY A 123 -8.42 14.22 11.81
C GLY A 123 -9.62 14.54 10.97
N VAL A 124 -9.47 14.43 9.69
CA VAL A 124 -10.56 14.67 8.76
C VAL A 124 -11.69 13.72 9.03
N GLU A 125 -11.36 12.49 9.25
CA GLU A 125 -12.36 11.49 9.52
C GLU A 125 -13.22 11.86 10.71
N LEU A 126 -12.59 12.29 11.76
CA LEU A 126 -13.32 12.68 12.95
C LEU A 126 -14.20 13.87 12.69
N LYS A 127 -13.70 14.84 11.98
CA LYS A 127 -14.46 16.01 11.68
C LYS A 127 -15.65 15.70 10.82
N LEU A 128 -15.47 14.89 9.84
CA LEU A 128 -16.57 14.51 8.99
C LEU A 128 -17.63 13.78 9.76
N ALA A 129 -17.23 12.91 10.65
CA ALA A 129 -18.19 12.20 11.44
C ALA A 129 -19.00 13.14 12.30
N SER A 130 -18.37 14.18 12.80
CA SER A 130 -19.07 15.11 13.66
C SER A 130 -19.75 16.21 12.89
N GLY A 131 -19.19 16.58 11.79
CA GLY A 131 -19.71 17.71 11.04
C GLY A 131 -20.65 17.35 9.93
N GLY A 132 -20.81 16.10 9.71
CA GLY A 132 -21.74 15.70 8.69
C GLY A 132 -21.12 15.29 7.45
#